data_2c8b1da8d0647ba3964acdb5279af5a4
#
_entry.id   2c8b1da8d0647ba3964acdb5279af5a4
#
_cell.length_a   1.000
_cell.length_b   1.000
_cell.length_c   1.000
_cell.angle_alpha   90.00
_cell.angle_beta   90.00
_cell.angle_gamma   90.00
#
_symmetry.space_group_name_H-M   'P 1'
#
loop_
_entity.id
_entity.type
_entity.pdbx_description
1 polymer ?
#
loop_
_entity_poly.entity_id
_entity_poly.type
_entity_poly.pdbx_seq_one_letter_code
_entity_poly.pdbx_strand_id
1 'polypeptide(L)'
;MRVRLCVLLGSIAAATLGFAGFARAAPGDEPFKLADSQLEPVKWTDVEGWATDDQLAAFAAYQTSCQPFLKIKRPRDERPIYSALWEACRRAAALRPASAEAARAFFEENFRPVRIARLGEAQGFLTGYYEPIVQGSRFPNPEFNVPLYRRPGDLVAAGHKPGADAFPNKGAQIGRRNENSEIVPYHDRGAIEGGALDGQKLEICWLRDPFEALAIQIQGSARVILEDGTPLRINYDSHNGYPYTAVGRVLIERNLVPREEMSMQRIRDWMVANPDEAPKLRATNRSYVFFRITGLSNDGEPVGAQGIPLVPGRSIAVDKIHVYGTPFFIEATLPVESAKPTTPFRRLMIAQDTGSAIVGPARADLYWGAGDDAARIAGRIRHPGRFVMLLPRELDMVEAGSHMPLPVAKPKIPDAEVRKEQVHTKPDAGRGEDETRTRKSRRHVGPYRWRSRS
;
A
#
# COMPACT_ATOMS: atom_id res chain seq x y z
N MET A 1 18.40 87.89 11.20
CA MET A 1 18.65 87.40 9.81
C MET A 1 17.77 86.21 9.54
N ARG A 2 16.68 86.44 8.77
CA ARG A 2 15.63 85.44 8.49
C ARG A 2 15.87 84.88 7.10
N VAL A 3 16.10 83.58 7.01
CA VAL A 3 16.15 82.87 5.71
C VAL A 3 14.84 82.13 5.53
N ARG A 4 14.13 82.42 4.46
CA ARG A 4 12.89 81.81 4.03
C ARG A 4 13.26 80.54 3.17
N LEU A 5 12.74 79.38 3.54
CA LEU A 5 12.83 78.15 2.74
C LEU A 5 11.51 78.00 1.95
N CYS A 6 11.60 78.00 0.64
CA CYS A 6 10.51 77.66 -0.26
C CYS A 6 10.33 76.12 -0.30
N VAL A 7 9.06 75.73 -0.06
CA VAL A 7 8.63 74.26 -0.20
C VAL A 7 8.00 74.14 -1.59
N LEU A 8 8.62 73.33 -2.44
CA LEU A 8 8.07 72.85 -3.70
C LEU A 8 7.23 71.57 -3.43
N LEU A 9 5.93 71.64 -3.65
CA LEU A 9 5.02 70.51 -3.65
C LEU A 9 5.13 69.75 -4.99
N GLY A 10 5.75 68.59 -4.95
CA GLY A 10 5.73 67.63 -6.04
C GLY A 10 4.62 66.58 -5.82
N SER A 11 3.61 66.60 -6.68
CA SER A 11 2.52 65.59 -6.67
C SER A 11 3.04 64.27 -7.19
N ILE A 12 3.13 63.26 -6.31
CA ILE A 12 3.42 61.85 -6.68
C ILE A 12 2.06 61.14 -6.87
N ALA A 13 1.74 60.83 -8.13
CA ALA A 13 0.63 59.94 -8.46
C ALA A 13 1.01 58.51 -8.06
N ALA A 14 0.41 57.96 -7.01
CA ALA A 14 0.56 56.57 -6.62
C ALA A 14 -0.33 55.70 -7.54
N ALA A 15 0.31 54.96 -8.44
CA ALA A 15 -0.34 53.88 -9.18
C ALA A 15 -0.51 52.69 -8.25
N THR A 16 -1.70 52.43 -7.77
CA THR A 16 -2.05 51.20 -7.04
C THR A 16 -2.13 50.06 -8.02
N LEU A 17 -1.06 49.28 -8.14
CA LEU A 17 -1.08 47.95 -8.73
C LEU A 17 -1.88 47.03 -7.79
N GLY A 18 -3.13 46.76 -8.17
CA GLY A 18 -3.94 45.72 -7.52
C GLY A 18 -3.31 44.36 -7.70
N PHE A 19 -2.64 43.87 -6.68
CA PHE A 19 -2.31 42.44 -6.57
C PHE A 19 -3.65 41.70 -6.41
N ALA A 20 -4.10 41.03 -7.48
CA ALA A 20 -5.11 40.00 -7.38
C ALA A 20 -4.50 38.88 -6.55
N GLY A 21 -4.77 38.90 -5.25
CA GLY A 21 -4.41 37.80 -4.35
C GLY A 21 -5.16 36.58 -4.82
N PHE A 22 -4.42 35.59 -5.34
CA PHE A 22 -4.94 34.23 -5.46
C PHE A 22 -5.29 33.78 -4.05
N ALA A 23 -6.57 33.78 -3.72
CA ALA A 23 -7.08 33.16 -2.50
C ALA A 23 -6.66 31.68 -2.58
N ARG A 24 -5.72 31.31 -1.75
CA ARG A 24 -5.34 29.90 -1.55
C ARG A 24 -6.54 29.26 -0.87
N ALA A 25 -7.15 28.26 -1.53
CA ALA A 25 -8.23 27.48 -0.94
C ALA A 25 -7.81 27.00 0.46
N ALA A 26 -8.70 27.10 1.43
CA ALA A 26 -8.43 26.59 2.76
C ALA A 26 -8.22 25.07 2.70
N PRO A 27 -7.37 24.46 3.56
CA PRO A 27 -7.23 23.01 3.62
C PRO A 27 -8.59 22.41 4.02
N GLY A 28 -9.30 21.81 3.07
CA GLY A 28 -10.65 21.26 3.23
C GLY A 28 -11.56 21.48 2.02
N ASP A 29 -11.25 22.44 1.15
CA ASP A 29 -12.09 22.78 -0.01
C ASP A 29 -11.79 21.93 -1.26
N GLU A 30 -10.76 21.09 -1.23
CA GLU A 30 -10.48 20.17 -2.36
C GLU A 30 -11.12 18.80 -2.11
N PRO A 31 -11.78 18.21 -3.13
CA PRO A 31 -12.31 16.86 -3.05
C PRO A 31 -11.20 15.85 -2.66
N PHE A 32 -11.54 14.93 -1.77
CA PHE A 32 -10.62 13.86 -1.39
C PHE A 32 -10.18 13.08 -2.63
N LYS A 33 -8.87 12.97 -2.82
CA LYS A 33 -8.25 12.23 -3.92
C LYS A 33 -7.29 11.18 -3.38
N LEU A 34 -7.28 10.03 -4.01
CA LEU A 34 -6.30 8.98 -3.74
C LEU A 34 -5.58 8.63 -5.05
N ALA A 35 -4.26 8.45 -4.98
CA ALA A 35 -3.45 8.18 -6.16
C ALA A 35 -3.94 6.93 -6.91
N ASP A 36 -3.91 6.96 -8.24
CA ASP A 36 -4.27 5.86 -9.14
C ASP A 36 -5.67 5.26 -8.91
N SER A 37 -6.58 6.03 -8.29
CA SER A 37 -7.92 5.56 -7.98
C SER A 37 -9.01 6.36 -8.67
N GLN A 38 -10.13 5.69 -8.90
CA GLN A 38 -11.42 6.30 -9.17
C GLN A 38 -12.31 6.13 -7.93
N LEU A 39 -13.01 7.20 -7.58
CA LEU A 39 -13.89 7.30 -6.42
C LEU A 39 -15.29 7.68 -6.90
N GLU A 40 -16.28 6.85 -6.57
CA GLU A 40 -17.68 7.04 -6.94
C GLU A 40 -18.55 7.08 -5.67
N PRO A 41 -19.11 8.24 -5.28
CA PRO A 41 -20.07 8.28 -4.20
C PRO A 41 -21.29 7.43 -4.52
N VAL A 42 -21.72 6.61 -3.56
CA VAL A 42 -22.91 5.75 -3.70
C VAL A 42 -23.85 5.97 -2.51
N LYS A 43 -25.09 5.52 -2.64
CA LYS A 43 -26.05 5.53 -1.51
C LYS A 43 -25.90 4.25 -0.69
N TRP A 44 -26.24 4.31 0.59
CA TRP A 44 -26.27 3.11 1.45
C TRP A 44 -27.18 2.01 0.91
N THR A 45 -28.26 2.39 0.24
CA THR A 45 -29.18 1.47 -0.44
C THR A 45 -28.57 0.70 -1.60
N ASP A 46 -27.49 1.23 -2.17
CA ASP A 46 -26.79 0.65 -3.32
C ASP A 46 -25.61 -0.24 -2.90
N VAL A 47 -25.36 -0.36 -1.59
CA VAL A 47 -24.34 -1.23 -1.00
C VAL A 47 -24.99 -2.57 -0.64
N GLU A 48 -24.79 -3.56 -1.49
CA GLU A 48 -25.42 -4.88 -1.36
C GLU A 48 -25.01 -5.59 -0.05
N GLY A 49 -25.98 -5.93 0.78
CA GLY A 49 -25.74 -6.64 2.04
C GLY A 49 -25.32 -5.75 3.21
N TRP A 50 -25.27 -4.43 3.04
CA TRP A 50 -24.93 -3.50 4.11
C TRP A 50 -25.80 -3.67 5.36
N ALA A 51 -27.11 -3.78 5.16
CA ALA A 51 -28.07 -3.89 6.27
C ALA A 51 -28.07 -5.26 6.97
N THR A 52 -27.45 -6.28 6.37
CA THR A 52 -27.44 -7.67 6.87
C THR A 52 -26.12 -8.11 7.47
N ASP A 53 -25.08 -7.28 7.41
CA ASP A 53 -23.80 -7.56 8.05
C ASP A 53 -23.89 -7.44 9.58
N ASP A 54 -23.07 -8.18 10.29
CA ASP A 54 -22.89 -8.04 11.74
C ASP A 54 -22.13 -6.72 12.05
N GLN A 55 -22.89 -5.64 12.09
CA GLN A 55 -22.36 -4.29 12.32
C GLN A 55 -21.83 -4.12 13.74
N LEU A 56 -22.27 -4.95 14.72
CA LEU A 56 -21.73 -4.93 16.07
C LEU A 56 -20.28 -5.42 16.11
N ALA A 57 -20.01 -6.55 15.47
CA ALA A 57 -18.64 -7.07 15.34
C ALA A 57 -17.73 -6.10 14.56
N ALA A 58 -18.25 -5.47 13.49
CA ALA A 58 -17.53 -4.46 12.75
C ALA A 58 -17.22 -3.22 13.61
N PHE A 59 -18.17 -2.77 14.41
CA PHE A 59 -17.99 -1.62 15.30
C PHE A 59 -16.96 -1.91 16.40
N ALA A 60 -16.96 -3.12 16.97
CA ALA A 60 -15.96 -3.53 17.96
C ALA A 60 -14.54 -3.51 17.35
N ALA A 61 -14.38 -4.03 16.13
CA ALA A 61 -13.10 -3.95 15.40
C ALA A 61 -12.69 -2.50 15.10
N TYR A 62 -13.66 -1.64 14.74
CA TYR A 62 -13.41 -0.22 14.51
C TYR A 62 -12.99 0.49 15.80
N GLN A 63 -13.66 0.25 16.94
CA GLN A 63 -13.25 0.80 18.23
C GLN A 63 -11.83 0.39 18.62
N THR A 64 -11.44 -0.86 18.34
CA THR A 64 -10.07 -1.33 18.56
C THR A 64 -9.09 -0.52 17.70
N SER A 65 -9.43 -0.27 16.43
CA SER A 65 -8.65 0.59 15.53
C SER A 65 -8.56 2.04 15.99
N CYS A 66 -9.53 2.52 16.76
CA CYS A 66 -9.51 3.88 17.27
C CYS A 66 -8.51 4.08 18.42
N GLN A 67 -8.08 3.02 19.11
CA GLN A 67 -7.18 3.14 20.26
C GLN A 67 -5.87 3.89 19.98
N PRO A 68 -5.13 3.63 18.87
CA PRO A 68 -3.93 4.39 18.54
C PRO A 68 -4.21 5.87 18.27
N PHE A 69 -5.35 6.19 17.62
CA PHE A 69 -5.75 7.57 17.37
C PHE A 69 -5.96 8.34 18.68
N LEU A 70 -6.64 7.73 19.64
CA LEU A 70 -7.02 8.36 20.90
C LEU A 70 -5.83 8.55 21.87
N LYS A 71 -4.73 7.82 21.67
CA LYS A 71 -3.48 8.02 22.43
C LYS A 71 -2.74 9.30 22.03
N ILE A 72 -3.09 9.91 20.91
CA ILE A 72 -2.42 11.10 20.37
C ILE A 72 -3.32 12.31 20.65
N LYS A 73 -2.75 13.36 21.25
CA LYS A 73 -3.50 14.59 21.57
C LYS A 73 -3.87 15.40 20.33
N ARG A 74 -3.10 15.27 19.23
CA ARG A 74 -3.34 15.95 17.96
C ARG A 74 -2.89 15.04 16.80
N PRO A 75 -3.61 15.04 15.66
CA PRO A 75 -3.17 14.34 14.47
C PRO A 75 -1.76 14.78 14.07
N ARG A 76 -0.90 13.80 13.74
CA ARG A 76 0.47 14.06 13.24
C ARG A 76 0.62 13.80 11.74
N ASP A 77 -0.35 13.13 11.15
CA ASP A 77 -0.38 12.81 9.73
C ASP A 77 -1.08 13.96 9.00
N GLU A 78 -0.43 14.51 7.99
CA GLU A 78 -0.92 15.67 7.22
C GLU A 78 -2.07 15.30 6.27
N ARG A 79 -2.32 14.00 6.06
CA ARG A 79 -3.42 13.55 5.22
C ARG A 79 -4.78 13.94 5.83
N PRO A 80 -5.66 14.64 5.09
CA PRO A 80 -6.96 15.09 5.64
C PRO A 80 -7.81 13.97 6.22
N ILE A 81 -7.76 12.77 5.60
CA ILE A 81 -8.49 11.59 6.08
C ILE A 81 -8.06 11.15 7.49
N TYR A 82 -6.80 11.41 7.88
CA TYR A 82 -6.32 11.05 9.21
C TYR A 82 -7.03 11.89 10.29
N SER A 83 -7.13 13.19 10.10
CA SER A 83 -7.81 14.09 11.03
C SER A 83 -9.31 13.78 11.12
N ALA A 84 -9.95 13.49 10.00
CA ALA A 84 -11.37 13.13 9.95
C ALA A 84 -11.64 11.78 10.63
N LEU A 85 -10.80 10.77 10.44
CA LEU A 85 -10.88 9.50 11.17
C LEU A 85 -10.66 9.67 12.69
N TRP A 86 -9.77 10.58 13.08
CA TRP A 86 -9.55 10.87 14.49
C TRP A 86 -10.82 11.42 15.17
N GLU A 87 -11.55 12.33 14.51
CA GLU A 87 -12.83 12.83 14.99
C GLU A 87 -13.91 11.73 15.06
N ALA A 88 -14.02 10.90 14.02
CA ALA A 88 -14.92 9.75 14.04
C ALA A 88 -14.56 8.76 15.17
N CYS A 89 -13.29 8.53 15.44
CA CYS A 89 -12.83 7.70 16.56
C CYS A 89 -13.19 8.29 17.92
N ARG A 90 -13.14 9.60 18.11
CA ARG A 90 -13.59 10.25 19.34
C ARG A 90 -15.07 9.97 19.61
N ARG A 91 -15.90 10.07 18.57
CA ARG A 91 -17.34 9.74 18.68
C ARG A 91 -17.56 8.27 18.96
N ALA A 92 -16.83 7.38 18.30
CA ALA A 92 -16.92 5.93 18.53
C ALA A 92 -16.53 5.52 19.96
N ALA A 93 -15.53 6.18 20.54
CA ALA A 93 -15.04 5.84 21.89
C ALA A 93 -16.09 6.01 22.98
N ALA A 94 -16.98 6.99 22.82
CA ALA A 94 -18.05 7.27 23.77
C ALA A 94 -19.28 6.38 23.59
N LEU A 95 -19.40 5.70 22.44
CA LEU A 95 -20.58 4.91 22.10
C LEU A 95 -20.45 3.46 22.56
N ARG A 96 -21.56 2.89 23.02
CA ARG A 96 -21.72 1.46 23.34
C ARG A 96 -23.03 0.99 22.68
N PRO A 97 -23.01 0.63 21.39
CA PRO A 97 -24.21 0.24 20.67
C PRO A 97 -24.77 -1.05 21.29
N ALA A 98 -26.07 -1.03 21.58
CA ALA A 98 -26.78 -2.18 22.17
C ALA A 98 -27.25 -3.18 21.11
N SER A 99 -27.25 -2.81 19.84
CA SER A 99 -27.71 -3.63 18.73
C SER A 99 -26.92 -3.37 17.43
N ALA A 100 -27.05 -4.27 16.46
CA ALA A 100 -26.46 -4.11 15.15
C ALA A 100 -26.99 -2.85 14.43
N GLU A 101 -28.27 -2.52 14.61
CA GLU A 101 -28.89 -1.31 14.05
C GLU A 101 -28.27 -0.03 14.62
N ALA A 102 -27.99 0.00 15.93
CA ALA A 102 -27.32 1.13 16.56
C ALA A 102 -25.87 1.28 16.09
N ALA A 103 -25.17 0.16 15.89
CA ALA A 103 -23.82 0.17 15.32
C ALA A 103 -23.84 0.62 13.85
N ARG A 104 -24.82 0.17 13.06
CA ARG A 104 -25.02 0.61 11.67
C ARG A 104 -25.30 2.10 11.59
N ALA A 105 -26.21 2.60 12.43
CA ALA A 105 -26.52 4.04 12.49
C ALA A 105 -25.28 4.88 12.73
N PHE A 106 -24.36 4.44 13.60
CA PHE A 106 -23.09 5.14 13.79
C PHE A 106 -22.31 5.29 12.50
N PHE A 107 -22.16 4.21 11.71
CA PHE A 107 -21.43 4.29 10.43
C PHE A 107 -22.16 5.19 9.43
N GLU A 108 -23.47 5.06 9.33
CA GLU A 108 -24.30 5.87 8.41
C GLU A 108 -24.29 7.36 8.76
N GLU A 109 -24.21 7.71 10.05
CA GLU A 109 -24.15 9.09 10.53
C GLU A 109 -22.77 9.72 10.37
N ASN A 110 -21.69 8.93 10.48
CA ASN A 110 -20.33 9.44 10.53
C ASN A 110 -19.56 9.29 9.23
N PHE A 111 -20.07 8.52 8.28
CA PHE A 111 -19.38 8.23 7.03
C PHE A 111 -20.28 8.38 5.80
N ARG A 112 -19.63 8.47 4.64
CA ARG A 112 -20.26 8.36 3.31
C ARG A 112 -19.67 7.14 2.60
N PRO A 113 -20.51 6.28 1.98
CA PRO A 113 -20.01 5.17 1.19
C PRO A 113 -19.51 5.67 -0.16
N VAL A 114 -18.27 5.31 -0.48
CA VAL A 114 -17.61 5.68 -1.74
C VAL A 114 -17.04 4.40 -2.35
N ARG A 115 -17.55 4.01 -3.52
CA ARG A 115 -16.96 2.90 -4.26
C ARG A 115 -15.57 3.31 -4.73
N ILE A 116 -14.59 2.45 -4.48
CA ILE A 116 -13.20 2.66 -4.87
C ILE A 116 -12.69 1.53 -5.74
N ALA A 117 -12.03 1.88 -6.83
CA ALA A 117 -11.33 0.95 -7.69
C ALA A 117 -10.05 1.63 -8.23
N ARG A 118 -9.17 0.84 -8.83
CA ARG A 118 -8.08 1.39 -9.61
C ARG A 118 -8.63 2.10 -10.84
N LEU A 119 -7.95 3.15 -11.27
CA LEU A 119 -8.38 3.91 -12.45
C LEU A 119 -8.54 2.99 -13.67
N GLY A 120 -9.74 2.98 -14.25
CA GLY A 120 -10.10 2.12 -15.38
C GLY A 120 -10.49 0.68 -15.04
N GLU A 121 -10.51 0.28 -13.76
CA GLU A 121 -10.94 -1.04 -13.30
C GLU A 121 -12.29 -0.94 -12.58
N ALA A 122 -13.16 -1.94 -12.77
CA ALA A 122 -14.47 -1.99 -12.11
C ALA A 122 -14.42 -2.68 -10.74
N GLN A 123 -13.42 -3.48 -10.48
CA GLN A 123 -13.26 -4.31 -9.29
C GLN A 123 -11.82 -4.29 -8.81
N GLY A 124 -11.65 -4.49 -7.52
CA GLY A 124 -10.37 -4.74 -6.91
C GLY A 124 -10.06 -6.22 -6.78
N PHE A 125 -9.04 -6.54 -6.00
CA PHE A 125 -8.54 -7.91 -5.85
C PHE A 125 -8.33 -8.26 -4.37
N LEU A 126 -8.78 -9.46 -4.00
CA LEU A 126 -8.76 -10.02 -2.66
C LEU A 126 -7.86 -11.24 -2.59
N THR A 127 -7.08 -11.33 -1.53
CA THR A 127 -6.43 -12.55 -1.06
C THR A 127 -6.75 -12.77 0.41
N GLY A 128 -6.26 -13.85 1.00
CA GLY A 128 -6.42 -14.12 2.43
C GLY A 128 -5.09 -14.41 3.09
N TYR A 129 -4.99 -14.05 4.38
CA TYR A 129 -3.86 -14.40 5.23
C TYR A 129 -4.32 -14.86 6.60
N TYR A 130 -3.42 -15.48 7.35
CA TYR A 130 -3.70 -16.11 8.62
C TYR A 130 -2.43 -16.15 9.48
N GLU A 131 -2.55 -16.48 10.74
CA GLU A 131 -1.41 -16.76 11.63
C GLU A 131 -1.08 -18.25 11.61
N PRO A 132 0.06 -18.70 11.05
CA PRO A 132 0.50 -20.09 11.13
C PRO A 132 0.70 -20.56 12.57
N ILE A 133 0.32 -21.81 12.83
CA ILE A 133 0.69 -22.54 14.06
C ILE A 133 1.59 -23.69 13.64
N VAL A 134 2.85 -23.66 14.07
CA VAL A 134 3.87 -24.61 13.69
C VAL A 134 4.60 -25.16 14.89
N GLN A 135 5.23 -26.34 14.75
CA GLN A 135 6.14 -26.89 15.76
C GLN A 135 7.53 -26.28 15.63
N GLY A 136 8.23 -26.10 16.74
CA GLY A 136 9.59 -25.57 16.75
C GLY A 136 10.37 -25.97 17.99
N SER A 137 11.66 -25.60 18.01
CA SER A 137 12.58 -25.87 19.11
C SER A 137 13.29 -24.60 19.56
N ARG A 138 13.66 -24.54 20.86
CA ARG A 138 14.50 -23.46 21.40
C ARG A 138 15.94 -23.55 20.93
N PHE A 139 16.38 -24.76 20.60
CA PHE A 139 17.76 -25.05 20.21
C PHE A 139 17.78 -25.87 18.95
N PRO A 140 18.83 -25.75 18.13
CA PRO A 140 18.95 -26.56 16.92
C PRO A 140 19.15 -28.05 17.27
N ASN A 141 18.49 -28.89 16.50
CA ASN A 141 18.64 -30.34 16.57
C ASN A 141 18.41 -30.95 15.17
N PRO A 142 18.58 -32.25 14.95
CA PRO A 142 18.43 -32.84 13.61
C PRO A 142 17.06 -32.62 12.95
N GLU A 143 15.99 -32.48 13.74
CA GLU A 143 14.62 -32.23 13.25
C GLU A 143 14.35 -30.75 13.05
N PHE A 144 14.83 -29.90 13.95
CA PHE A 144 14.60 -28.44 13.95
C PHE A 144 15.94 -27.74 13.73
N ASN A 145 16.24 -27.39 12.48
CA ASN A 145 17.53 -26.83 12.09
C ASN A 145 17.43 -25.55 11.25
N VAL A 146 16.22 -25.04 11.04
CA VAL A 146 15.97 -23.82 10.27
C VAL A 146 15.68 -22.65 11.21
N PRO A 147 16.58 -21.67 11.34
CA PRO A 147 16.41 -20.58 12.29
C PRO A 147 15.38 -19.54 11.82
N LEU A 148 14.62 -18.99 12.78
CA LEU A 148 13.92 -17.72 12.64
C LEU A 148 14.67 -16.64 13.40
N TYR A 149 15.00 -15.56 12.71
CA TYR A 149 15.86 -14.50 13.26
C TYR A 149 15.09 -13.31 13.80
N ARG A 150 15.56 -12.75 14.91
CA ARG A 150 15.25 -11.40 15.34
C ARG A 150 15.97 -10.38 14.46
N ARG A 151 15.52 -9.13 14.54
CA ARG A 151 16.16 -8.02 13.84
C ARG A 151 17.64 -7.92 14.22
N PRO A 152 18.55 -7.92 13.23
CA PRO A 152 19.97 -7.65 13.48
C PRO A 152 20.23 -6.25 14.00
N GLY A 153 21.22 -6.11 14.89
CA GLY A 153 21.56 -4.83 15.49
C GLY A 153 22.18 -3.82 14.51
N ASP A 154 22.78 -4.33 13.44
CA ASP A 154 23.37 -3.53 12.37
C ASP A 154 22.39 -3.14 11.25
N LEU A 155 21.15 -3.61 11.31
CA LEU A 155 20.12 -3.25 10.34
C LEU A 155 19.64 -1.81 10.56
N VAL A 156 19.93 -0.95 9.60
CA VAL A 156 19.61 0.48 9.61
C VAL A 156 18.49 0.78 8.62
N ALA A 157 17.51 1.58 9.04
CA ALA A 157 16.50 2.18 8.17
C ALA A 157 16.67 3.71 8.22
N ALA A 158 17.22 4.31 7.15
CA ALA A 158 17.57 5.72 7.08
C ALA A 158 16.57 6.55 6.22
N GLY A 159 15.37 6.02 6.01
CA GLY A 159 14.32 6.70 5.26
C GLY A 159 14.34 6.39 3.76
N HIS A 160 13.83 7.32 2.97
CA HIS A 160 13.70 7.19 1.51
C HIS A 160 14.47 8.31 0.82
N LYS A 161 15.32 7.95 -0.15
CA LYS A 161 16.05 8.90 -0.99
C LYS A 161 15.76 8.56 -2.46
N PRO A 162 14.92 9.35 -3.15
CA PRO A 162 14.66 9.17 -4.57
C PRO A 162 15.97 9.17 -5.38
N GLY A 163 16.08 8.25 -6.35
CA GLY A 163 17.28 8.13 -7.19
C GLY A 163 18.49 7.47 -6.51
N ALA A 164 18.33 6.88 -5.32
CA ALA A 164 19.36 6.02 -4.71
C ALA A 164 19.31 4.62 -5.33
N ASP A 165 19.77 4.48 -6.58
CA ASP A 165 19.71 3.24 -7.37
C ASP A 165 20.49 2.07 -6.75
N ALA A 166 21.39 2.36 -5.80
CA ALA A 166 22.10 1.35 -5.02
C ALA A 166 21.16 0.51 -4.12
N PHE A 167 19.94 1.02 -3.81
CA PHE A 167 19.00 0.33 -2.96
C PHE A 167 17.89 -0.35 -3.78
N PRO A 168 17.66 -1.66 -3.56
CA PRO A 168 16.79 -2.47 -4.41
C PRO A 168 15.30 -2.12 -4.34
N ASN A 169 14.87 -1.34 -3.35
CA ASN A 169 13.47 -0.98 -3.10
C ASN A 169 13.20 0.51 -3.37
N LYS A 170 13.33 0.92 -4.63
CA LYS A 170 12.98 2.28 -5.13
C LYS A 170 13.51 3.42 -4.24
N GLY A 171 14.73 3.28 -3.71
CA GLY A 171 15.36 4.29 -2.88
C GLY A 171 15.06 4.22 -1.37
N ALA A 172 14.30 3.23 -0.90
CA ALA A 172 14.16 2.96 0.53
C ALA A 172 15.52 2.48 1.09
N GLN A 173 16.17 3.34 1.88
CA GLN A 173 17.51 3.08 2.44
C GLN A 173 17.41 2.16 3.67
N ILE A 174 17.22 0.87 3.41
CA ILE A 174 17.27 -0.19 4.42
C ILE A 174 18.51 -1.04 4.11
N GLY A 175 19.43 -1.10 5.04
CA GLY A 175 20.72 -1.74 4.82
C GLY A 175 21.55 -1.86 6.08
N ARG A 176 22.87 -1.96 5.93
CA ARG A 176 23.83 -1.97 7.03
C ARG A 176 24.93 -0.93 6.79
N ARG A 177 25.60 -0.50 7.83
CA ARG A 177 26.78 0.35 7.68
C ARG A 177 27.99 -0.49 7.29
N ASN A 178 28.73 -0.02 6.28
CA ASN A 178 30.03 -0.55 5.93
C ASN A 178 31.14 0.07 6.81
N GLU A 179 32.37 -0.34 6.58
CA GLU A 179 33.56 0.18 7.30
C GLU A 179 33.73 1.70 7.14
N ASN A 180 33.25 2.26 6.03
CA ASN A 180 33.28 3.71 5.77
C ASN A 180 32.06 4.45 6.36
N SER A 181 31.26 3.81 7.21
CA SER A 181 30.02 4.34 7.78
C SER A 181 28.91 4.64 6.76
N GLU A 182 29.06 4.21 5.51
CA GLU A 182 28.03 4.35 4.49
C GLU A 182 26.96 3.27 4.65
N ILE A 183 25.71 3.60 4.30
CA ILE A 183 24.63 2.62 4.29
C ILE A 183 24.66 1.88 2.95
N VAL A 184 24.89 0.59 3.00
CA VAL A 184 24.85 -0.33 1.85
C VAL A 184 23.69 -1.31 1.98
N PRO A 185 23.17 -1.91 0.88
CA PRO A 185 22.14 -2.92 0.95
C PRO A 185 22.45 -4.02 1.96
N TYR A 186 21.42 -4.52 2.65
CA TYR A 186 21.59 -5.63 3.57
C TYR A 186 21.84 -6.95 2.83
N HIS A 187 22.10 -8.02 3.54
CA HIS A 187 22.17 -9.36 2.99
C HIS A 187 20.81 -9.75 2.42
N ASP A 188 20.77 -10.33 1.24
CA ASP A 188 19.54 -10.89 0.68
C ASP A 188 19.24 -12.27 1.27
N ARG A 189 18.05 -12.82 0.93
CA ARG A 189 17.63 -14.16 1.42
C ARG A 189 18.67 -15.22 1.15
N GLY A 190 19.22 -15.28 -0.05
CA GLY A 190 20.19 -16.33 -0.41
C GLY A 190 21.42 -16.27 0.47
N ALA A 191 21.95 -15.08 0.75
CA ALA A 191 23.07 -14.88 1.66
C ALA A 191 22.72 -15.24 3.11
N ILE A 192 21.52 -14.85 3.59
CA ILE A 192 21.05 -15.15 4.96
C ILE A 192 20.86 -16.66 5.15
N GLU A 193 20.16 -17.33 4.23
CA GLU A 193 19.99 -18.78 4.26
C GLU A 193 21.31 -19.54 4.06
N GLY A 194 22.30 -18.88 3.46
CA GLY A 194 23.68 -19.39 3.31
C GLY A 194 24.61 -19.07 4.48
N GLY A 195 24.09 -18.57 5.61
CA GLY A 195 24.85 -18.37 6.84
C GLY A 195 25.42 -16.97 7.08
N ALA A 196 25.01 -15.92 6.32
CA ALA A 196 25.53 -14.56 6.53
C ALA A 196 25.26 -13.99 7.94
N LEU A 197 24.36 -14.59 8.71
CA LEU A 197 24.03 -14.18 10.08
C LEU A 197 24.54 -15.16 11.15
N ASP A 198 25.26 -16.21 10.76
CA ASP A 198 25.77 -17.21 11.69
C ASP A 198 26.67 -16.59 12.76
N GLY A 199 26.57 -17.08 13.99
CA GLY A 199 27.35 -16.62 15.13
C GLY A 199 26.88 -15.29 15.74
N GLN A 200 25.88 -14.59 15.17
CA GLN A 200 25.35 -13.34 15.71
C GLN A 200 24.34 -13.53 16.85
N LYS A 201 23.95 -14.77 17.16
CA LYS A 201 22.97 -15.13 18.22
C LYS A 201 21.63 -14.45 18.04
N LEU A 202 21.13 -14.41 16.80
CA LEU A 202 19.89 -13.76 16.41
C LEU A 202 18.70 -14.72 16.39
N GLU A 203 18.91 -15.99 16.60
CA GLU A 203 17.90 -17.05 16.52
C GLU A 203 16.86 -16.85 17.63
N ILE A 204 15.58 -16.84 17.26
CA ILE A 204 14.44 -16.82 18.18
C ILE A 204 14.05 -18.26 18.53
N CYS A 205 13.94 -19.07 17.52
CA CYS A 205 13.62 -20.49 17.56
C CYS A 205 14.06 -21.17 16.26
N TRP A 206 13.91 -22.48 16.20
CA TRP A 206 14.29 -23.32 15.08
C TRP A 206 13.06 -24.07 14.58
N LEU A 207 12.87 -24.10 13.27
CA LEU A 207 11.77 -24.76 12.58
C LEU A 207 12.25 -26.03 11.87
N ARG A 208 11.28 -26.83 11.41
CA ARG A 208 11.52 -28.12 10.77
C ARG A 208 12.03 -27.95 9.34
N ASP A 209 11.43 -27.05 8.57
CA ASP A 209 11.80 -26.91 7.16
C ASP A 209 11.82 -25.43 6.69
N PRO A 210 12.63 -25.12 5.65
CA PRO A 210 12.75 -23.76 5.12
C PRO A 210 11.45 -23.21 4.49
N PHE A 211 10.52 -24.08 4.07
CA PHE A 211 9.23 -23.63 3.56
C PHE A 211 8.37 -23.06 4.69
N GLU A 212 8.38 -23.66 5.88
CA GLU A 212 7.67 -23.10 7.05
C GLU A 212 8.21 -21.71 7.38
N ALA A 213 9.53 -21.52 7.38
CA ALA A 213 10.15 -20.21 7.59
C ALA A 213 9.72 -19.19 6.53
N LEU A 214 9.72 -19.59 5.25
CA LEU A 214 9.24 -18.75 4.14
C LEU A 214 7.75 -18.40 4.30
N ALA A 215 6.91 -19.39 4.65
CA ALA A 215 5.48 -19.17 4.85
C ALA A 215 5.21 -18.19 5.98
N ILE A 216 5.87 -18.33 7.13
CA ILE A 216 5.79 -17.42 8.27
C ILE A 216 6.22 -16.00 7.89
N GLN A 217 7.28 -15.86 7.10
CA GLN A 217 7.74 -14.54 6.62
C GLN A 217 6.75 -13.87 5.65
N ILE A 218 6.00 -14.66 4.89
CA ILE A 218 4.93 -14.16 4.02
C ILE A 218 3.73 -13.70 4.85
N GLN A 219 3.35 -14.47 5.89
CA GLN A 219 2.21 -14.17 6.76
C GLN A 219 2.50 -13.04 7.76
N GLY A 220 3.77 -12.84 8.15
CA GLY A 220 4.21 -11.78 9.05
C GLY A 220 4.07 -12.09 10.54
N SER A 221 3.43 -13.19 10.93
CA SER A 221 3.31 -13.67 12.32
C SER A 221 3.24 -15.19 12.36
N ALA A 222 3.47 -15.76 13.54
CA ALA A 222 3.24 -17.17 13.82
C ALA A 222 3.10 -17.46 15.32
N ARG A 223 2.49 -18.61 15.63
CA ARG A 223 2.61 -19.31 16.93
C ARG A 223 3.50 -20.52 16.74
N VAL A 224 4.65 -20.50 17.36
CA VAL A 224 5.56 -21.63 17.36
C VAL A 224 5.36 -22.41 18.67
N ILE A 225 4.85 -23.64 18.56
CA ILE A 225 4.68 -24.52 19.73
C ILE A 225 6.02 -25.22 19.94
N LEU A 226 6.65 -24.86 21.05
CA LEU A 226 7.94 -25.43 21.43
C LEU A 226 7.80 -26.85 21.97
N GLU A 227 8.92 -27.57 22.10
CA GLU A 227 8.98 -28.98 22.54
C GLU A 227 8.34 -29.22 23.91
N ASP A 228 8.36 -28.21 24.79
CA ASP A 228 7.74 -28.24 26.12
C ASP A 228 6.25 -27.83 26.12
N GLY A 229 5.67 -27.62 24.91
CA GLY A 229 4.30 -27.16 24.73
C GLY A 229 4.13 -25.64 24.90
N THR A 230 5.18 -24.89 25.19
CA THR A 230 5.10 -23.43 25.32
C THR A 230 4.82 -22.79 23.97
N PRO A 231 3.75 -21.99 23.83
CA PRO A 231 3.49 -21.24 22.61
C PRO A 231 4.35 -19.98 22.56
N LEU A 232 5.26 -19.92 21.62
CA LEU A 232 6.06 -18.74 21.33
C LEU A 232 5.39 -17.93 20.22
N ARG A 233 4.89 -16.73 20.52
CA ARG A 233 4.29 -15.85 19.54
C ARG A 233 5.30 -14.89 18.97
N ILE A 234 5.37 -14.85 17.67
CA ILE A 234 6.26 -13.96 16.93
C ILE A 234 5.46 -13.09 15.96
N ASN A 235 5.89 -11.84 15.82
CA ASN A 235 5.36 -10.89 14.87
C ASN A 235 6.49 -10.27 14.06
N TYR A 236 6.15 -9.78 12.87
CA TYR A 236 7.01 -8.94 12.05
C TYR A 236 7.66 -7.82 12.88
N ASP A 237 8.95 -7.64 12.72
CA ASP A 237 9.71 -6.50 13.24
C ASP A 237 10.21 -5.62 12.10
N SER A 238 10.98 -6.21 11.18
CA SER A 238 11.63 -5.49 10.09
C SER A 238 11.89 -6.43 8.91
N HIS A 239 12.41 -5.87 7.82
CA HIS A 239 12.88 -6.65 6.66
C HIS A 239 14.21 -6.09 6.16
N ASN A 240 14.90 -6.88 5.33
CA ASN A 240 16.22 -6.58 4.81
C ASN A 240 16.27 -5.53 3.69
N GLY A 241 15.16 -4.89 3.34
CA GLY A 241 15.10 -3.82 2.34
C GLY A 241 14.89 -4.27 0.90
N TYR A 242 14.90 -5.56 0.60
CA TYR A 242 14.59 -6.05 -0.75
C TYR A 242 13.10 -6.14 -0.99
N PRO A 243 12.65 -5.87 -2.24
CA PRO A 243 11.24 -6.06 -2.61
C PRO A 243 10.87 -7.55 -2.57
N TYR A 244 9.62 -7.81 -2.23
CA TYR A 244 9.06 -9.15 -2.23
C TYR A 244 8.87 -9.69 -3.66
N THR A 245 9.29 -10.92 -3.88
CA THR A 245 9.03 -11.68 -5.11
C THR A 245 8.25 -12.94 -4.76
N ALA A 246 7.06 -13.09 -5.34
CA ALA A 246 6.24 -14.26 -5.12
C ALA A 246 6.85 -15.50 -5.79
N VAL A 247 7.38 -16.46 -5.01
CA VAL A 247 8.01 -17.69 -5.53
C VAL A 247 7.05 -18.52 -6.40
N GLY A 248 5.75 -18.51 -6.10
CA GLY A 248 4.73 -19.15 -6.93
C GLY A 248 4.62 -18.53 -8.33
N ARG A 249 4.82 -17.21 -8.47
CA ARG A 249 4.89 -16.58 -9.78
C ARG A 249 6.08 -17.09 -10.58
N VAL A 250 7.23 -17.23 -9.93
CA VAL A 250 8.45 -17.76 -10.57
C VAL A 250 8.24 -19.18 -11.09
N LEU A 251 7.55 -20.04 -10.32
CA LEU A 251 7.20 -21.39 -10.77
C LEU A 251 6.29 -21.38 -12.00
N ILE A 252 5.31 -20.48 -12.04
CA ILE A 252 4.42 -20.30 -13.21
C ILE A 252 5.20 -19.79 -14.42
N GLU A 253 6.01 -18.75 -14.26
CA GLU A 253 6.81 -18.15 -15.34
C GLU A 253 7.82 -19.12 -15.94
N ARG A 254 8.33 -20.04 -15.12
CA ARG A 254 9.24 -21.13 -15.56
C ARG A 254 8.49 -22.35 -16.11
N ASN A 255 7.15 -22.32 -16.17
CA ASN A 255 6.30 -23.45 -16.58
C ASN A 255 6.51 -24.72 -15.76
N LEU A 256 6.87 -24.60 -14.48
CA LEU A 256 7.08 -25.70 -13.55
C LEU A 256 5.80 -26.13 -12.82
N VAL A 257 4.86 -25.18 -12.67
CA VAL A 257 3.53 -25.43 -12.08
C VAL A 257 2.50 -24.61 -12.85
N PRO A 258 1.40 -25.21 -13.33
CA PRO A 258 0.30 -24.49 -13.97
C PRO A 258 -0.31 -23.42 -13.03
N ARG A 259 -0.75 -22.31 -13.61
CA ARG A 259 -1.35 -21.19 -12.84
C ARG A 259 -2.58 -21.65 -12.03
N GLU A 260 -3.37 -22.55 -12.60
CA GLU A 260 -4.61 -23.06 -12.04
C GLU A 260 -4.39 -23.91 -10.79
N GLU A 261 -3.23 -24.61 -10.74
CA GLU A 261 -2.84 -25.47 -9.62
C GLU A 261 -2.07 -24.72 -8.52
N MET A 262 -1.69 -23.46 -8.77
CA MET A 262 -0.81 -22.74 -7.87
C MET A 262 -1.46 -22.49 -6.51
N SER A 263 -0.83 -23.00 -5.46
CA SER A 263 -1.19 -22.81 -4.05
C SER A 263 0.06 -22.88 -3.17
N MET A 264 -0.03 -22.47 -1.90
CA MET A 264 1.08 -22.64 -0.95
C MET A 264 1.44 -24.12 -0.77
N GLN A 265 0.45 -25.01 -0.75
CA GLN A 265 0.69 -26.45 -0.70
C GLN A 265 1.46 -26.93 -1.94
N ARG A 266 1.06 -26.47 -3.14
CA ARG A 266 1.74 -26.86 -4.39
C ARG A 266 3.18 -26.35 -4.46
N ILE A 267 3.46 -25.19 -3.90
CA ILE A 267 4.84 -24.67 -3.76
C ILE A 267 5.64 -25.57 -2.82
N ARG A 268 5.06 -25.97 -1.69
CA ARG A 268 5.70 -26.91 -0.74
C ARG A 268 6.01 -28.24 -1.39
N ASP A 269 5.03 -28.84 -2.05
CA ASP A 269 5.16 -30.13 -2.74
C ASP A 269 6.28 -30.08 -3.80
N TRP A 270 6.34 -28.96 -4.55
CA TRP A 270 7.40 -28.77 -5.54
C TRP A 270 8.78 -28.68 -4.88
N MET A 271 8.92 -27.93 -3.78
CA MET A 271 10.20 -27.81 -3.05
C MET A 271 10.66 -29.15 -2.46
N VAL A 272 9.72 -29.94 -1.93
CA VAL A 272 10.02 -31.29 -1.42
C VAL A 272 10.48 -32.22 -2.54
N ALA A 273 9.84 -32.15 -3.70
CA ALA A 273 10.18 -32.95 -4.87
C ALA A 273 11.49 -32.53 -5.57
N ASN A 274 11.96 -31.28 -5.30
CA ASN A 274 13.14 -30.70 -5.95
C ASN A 274 14.10 -30.07 -4.92
N PRO A 275 14.72 -30.90 -4.01
CA PRO A 275 15.50 -30.39 -2.88
C PRO A 275 16.70 -29.53 -3.29
N ASP A 276 17.36 -29.83 -4.42
CA ASP A 276 18.51 -29.08 -4.92
C ASP A 276 18.15 -27.75 -5.55
N GLU A 277 16.92 -27.62 -6.07
CA GLU A 277 16.42 -26.39 -6.68
C GLU A 277 15.61 -25.52 -5.70
N ALA A 278 15.12 -26.09 -4.61
CA ALA A 278 14.32 -25.38 -3.62
C ALA A 278 15.05 -24.16 -3.00
N PRO A 279 16.35 -24.23 -2.62
CA PRO A 279 17.10 -23.05 -2.15
C PRO A 279 17.20 -21.94 -3.22
N LYS A 280 17.44 -22.32 -4.48
CA LYS A 280 17.52 -21.38 -5.60
C LYS A 280 16.17 -20.70 -5.86
N LEU A 281 15.07 -21.46 -5.75
CA LEU A 281 13.73 -20.90 -5.86
C LEU A 281 13.46 -19.92 -4.73
N ARG A 282 13.73 -20.25 -3.47
CA ARG A 282 13.55 -19.34 -2.33
C ARG A 282 14.38 -18.09 -2.47
N ALA A 283 15.63 -18.19 -2.94
CA ALA A 283 16.54 -17.06 -3.17
C ALA A 283 16.05 -16.08 -4.24
N THR A 284 15.13 -16.47 -5.15
CA THR A 284 14.49 -15.53 -6.08
C THR A 284 13.67 -14.46 -5.35
N ASN A 285 13.12 -14.79 -4.17
CA ASN A 285 12.57 -13.80 -3.25
C ASN A 285 13.68 -13.27 -2.35
N ARG A 286 14.39 -12.24 -2.80
CA ARG A 286 15.50 -11.64 -2.05
C ARG A 286 15.07 -10.98 -0.72
N SER A 287 13.77 -10.71 -0.54
CA SER A 287 13.22 -10.16 0.70
C SER A 287 13.31 -11.19 1.84
N TYR A 288 13.77 -10.75 3.00
CA TYR A 288 13.82 -11.53 4.23
C TYR A 288 13.21 -10.74 5.39
N VAL A 289 12.35 -11.40 6.17
CA VAL A 289 11.65 -10.78 7.32
C VAL A 289 12.28 -11.23 8.62
N PHE A 290 12.49 -10.29 9.52
CA PHE A 290 12.94 -10.48 10.89
C PHE A 290 11.77 -10.31 11.86
N PHE A 291 11.82 -11.03 12.98
CA PHE A 291 10.71 -11.12 13.92
C PHE A 291 11.06 -10.58 15.30
N ARG A 292 10.03 -10.30 16.08
CA ARG A 292 10.12 -10.06 17.51
C ARG A 292 9.17 -11.00 18.26
N ILE A 293 9.51 -11.36 19.47
CA ILE A 293 8.63 -12.10 20.37
C ILE A 293 7.58 -11.14 20.91
N THR A 294 6.30 -11.54 20.85
CA THR A 294 5.18 -10.75 21.37
C THR A 294 4.46 -11.38 22.54
N GLY A 295 4.73 -12.64 22.84
CA GLY A 295 4.15 -13.33 23.99
C GLY A 295 4.48 -14.81 24.04
N LEU A 296 4.09 -15.44 25.15
CA LEU A 296 4.23 -16.87 25.44
C LEU A 296 2.87 -17.49 25.77
N SER A 297 1.79 -17.01 25.16
CA SER A 297 0.43 -17.51 25.35
C SER A 297 -0.25 -17.79 24.02
N ASN A 298 -1.17 -18.73 24.01
CA ASN A 298 -2.06 -18.97 22.87
C ASN A 298 -3.17 -17.91 22.76
N ASP A 299 -3.35 -17.09 23.82
CA ASP A 299 -4.42 -16.11 23.88
C ASP A 299 -4.18 -14.91 22.96
N GLY A 300 -5.26 -14.41 22.37
CA GLY A 300 -5.27 -13.21 21.54
C GLY A 300 -4.82 -13.47 20.10
N GLU A 301 -4.89 -12.43 19.32
CA GLU A 301 -4.57 -12.41 17.89
C GLU A 301 -3.24 -11.70 17.64
N PRO A 302 -2.60 -11.90 16.46
CA PRO A 302 -1.38 -11.18 16.12
C PRO A 302 -1.64 -9.68 16.00
N VAL A 303 -0.57 -8.91 16.19
CA VAL A 303 -0.64 -7.45 16.11
C VAL A 303 -0.36 -7.02 14.66
N GLY A 304 -1.33 -6.33 14.04
CA GLY A 304 -1.17 -5.75 12.71
C GLY A 304 -0.27 -4.52 12.69
N ALA A 305 -0.01 -3.98 11.51
CA ALA A 305 0.85 -2.80 11.31
C ALA A 305 0.33 -1.54 12.01
N GLN A 306 -0.96 -1.45 12.30
CA GLN A 306 -1.53 -0.38 13.12
C GLN A 306 -1.10 -0.46 14.58
N GLY A 307 -0.51 -1.57 15.04
CA GLY A 307 -0.08 -1.78 16.43
C GLY A 307 -1.19 -2.26 17.36
N ILE A 308 -2.22 -2.87 16.83
CA ILE A 308 -3.38 -3.43 17.58
C ILE A 308 -3.61 -4.89 17.19
N PRO A 309 -4.27 -5.69 18.04
CA PRO A 309 -4.67 -7.05 17.68
C PRO A 309 -5.62 -7.05 16.46
N LEU A 310 -5.37 -7.98 15.54
CA LEU A 310 -6.25 -8.22 14.40
C LEU A 310 -7.53 -8.93 14.86
N VAL A 311 -8.59 -8.82 14.05
CA VAL A 311 -9.88 -9.46 14.30
C VAL A 311 -10.22 -10.37 13.13
N PRO A 312 -10.32 -11.69 13.30
CA PRO A 312 -10.67 -12.63 12.21
C PRO A 312 -11.96 -12.22 11.51
N GLY A 313 -11.92 -12.17 10.17
CA GLY A 313 -13.06 -11.79 9.35
C GLY A 313 -13.49 -10.31 9.47
N ARG A 314 -12.71 -9.45 10.15
CA ARG A 314 -12.95 -8.01 10.29
C ARG A 314 -11.72 -7.15 10.03
N SER A 315 -10.51 -7.70 10.06
CA SER A 315 -9.27 -6.99 9.76
C SER A 315 -8.83 -7.26 8.32
N ILE A 316 -8.31 -6.22 7.67
CA ILE A 316 -7.67 -6.32 6.35
C ILE A 316 -6.31 -5.65 6.35
N ALA A 317 -5.38 -6.26 5.59
CA ALA A 317 -4.17 -5.59 5.14
C ALA A 317 -4.47 -4.84 3.83
N VAL A 318 -4.03 -3.57 3.77
CA VAL A 318 -4.24 -2.68 2.62
C VAL A 318 -2.94 -2.03 2.17
N ASP A 319 -2.96 -1.36 1.02
CA ASP A 319 -1.86 -0.52 0.57
C ASP A 319 -1.63 0.65 1.55
N LYS A 320 -0.37 1.04 1.72
CA LYS A 320 0.07 2.18 2.57
C LYS A 320 -0.49 3.54 2.15
N ILE A 321 -1.08 3.64 0.95
CA ILE A 321 -1.83 4.84 0.54
C ILE A 321 -3.05 5.08 1.43
N HIS A 322 -3.61 4.02 2.02
CA HIS A 322 -4.71 4.13 2.97
C HIS A 322 -4.23 4.46 4.38
N VAL A 323 -5.06 5.13 5.14
CA VAL A 323 -4.86 5.34 6.58
C VAL A 323 -5.42 4.14 7.34
N TYR A 324 -4.65 3.57 8.26
CA TYR A 324 -5.17 2.53 9.14
C TYR A 324 -6.37 3.07 9.94
N GLY A 325 -7.33 2.20 10.18
CA GLY A 325 -8.62 2.58 10.77
C GLY A 325 -9.69 2.94 9.74
N THR A 326 -9.35 3.09 8.45
CA THR A 326 -10.36 3.30 7.40
C THR A 326 -11.23 2.06 7.26
N PRO A 327 -12.56 2.19 7.36
CA PRO A 327 -13.46 1.07 7.13
C PRO A 327 -13.73 0.87 5.63
N PHE A 328 -13.81 -0.40 5.21
CA PHE A 328 -14.14 -0.82 3.85
C PHE A 328 -15.24 -1.88 3.88
N PHE A 329 -16.34 -1.63 3.20
CA PHE A 329 -17.31 -2.70 2.96
C PHE A 329 -16.89 -3.46 1.69
N ILE A 330 -16.70 -4.77 1.84
CA ILE A 330 -16.24 -5.66 0.76
C ILE A 330 -17.40 -6.49 0.24
N GLU A 331 -17.63 -6.45 -1.06
CA GLU A 331 -18.61 -7.24 -1.78
C GLU A 331 -17.89 -8.21 -2.72
N ALA A 332 -17.97 -9.50 -2.41
CA ALA A 332 -17.33 -10.55 -3.19
C ALA A 332 -18.11 -11.86 -3.12
N THR A 333 -17.71 -12.85 -3.90
CA THR A 333 -18.11 -14.25 -3.75
C THR A 333 -16.83 -15.07 -3.59
N LEU A 334 -16.67 -15.70 -2.42
CA LEU A 334 -15.40 -16.29 -1.99
C LEU A 334 -15.53 -17.80 -1.72
N PRO A 335 -14.43 -18.57 -1.80
CA PRO A 335 -14.38 -20.00 -1.52
C PRO A 335 -14.23 -20.28 0.00
N VAL A 336 -15.15 -19.75 0.83
CA VAL A 336 -15.07 -19.88 2.29
C VAL A 336 -15.44 -21.29 2.73
N GLU A 337 -16.65 -21.76 2.35
CA GLU A 337 -17.18 -23.05 2.76
C GLU A 337 -16.64 -24.22 1.92
N SER A 338 -16.25 -23.95 0.68
CA SER A 338 -15.74 -24.94 -0.25
C SER A 338 -14.59 -24.39 -1.08
N ALA A 339 -13.95 -25.22 -1.92
CA ALA A 339 -12.93 -24.77 -2.86
C ALA A 339 -13.49 -23.91 -4.00
N LYS A 340 -14.81 -23.93 -4.22
CA LYS A 340 -15.49 -23.09 -5.23
C LYS A 340 -15.92 -21.77 -4.60
N PRO A 341 -15.81 -20.64 -5.31
CA PRO A 341 -16.22 -19.33 -4.83
C PRO A 341 -17.76 -19.20 -4.89
N THR A 342 -18.46 -19.79 -3.93
CA THR A 342 -19.93 -19.80 -3.86
C THR A 342 -20.49 -19.02 -2.67
N THR A 343 -19.66 -18.70 -1.69
CA THR A 343 -20.11 -18.02 -0.46
C THR A 343 -20.16 -16.51 -0.69
N PRO A 344 -21.33 -15.87 -0.60
CA PRO A 344 -21.42 -14.40 -0.60
C PRO A 344 -20.64 -13.81 0.56
N PHE A 345 -19.75 -12.87 0.26
CA PHE A 345 -18.97 -12.13 1.26
C PHE A 345 -19.41 -10.67 1.20
N ARG A 346 -20.12 -10.22 2.21
CA ARG A 346 -20.68 -8.88 2.36
C ARG A 346 -20.36 -8.41 3.76
N ARG A 347 -19.19 -7.79 3.95
CA ARG A 347 -18.68 -7.47 5.29
C ARG A 347 -17.99 -6.12 5.35
N LEU A 348 -18.26 -5.42 6.44
CA LEU A 348 -17.49 -4.25 6.84
C LEU A 348 -16.18 -4.71 7.50
N MET A 349 -15.07 -4.35 6.87
CA MET A 349 -13.72 -4.70 7.27
C MET A 349 -12.96 -3.42 7.63
N ILE A 350 -12.00 -3.52 8.52
CA ILE A 350 -11.20 -2.38 8.99
C ILE A 350 -9.75 -2.54 8.54
N ALA A 351 -9.19 -1.49 7.95
CA ALA A 351 -7.78 -1.45 7.56
C ALA A 351 -6.89 -1.37 8.80
N GLN A 352 -6.29 -2.48 9.21
CA GLN A 352 -5.48 -2.60 10.43
C GLN A 352 -4.07 -3.11 10.18
N ASP A 353 -3.80 -3.50 8.93
CA ASP A 353 -2.53 -4.10 8.55
C ASP A 353 -2.10 -3.67 7.15
N THR A 354 -0.89 -4.07 6.77
CA THR A 354 -0.33 -3.86 5.44
C THR A 354 0.66 -4.95 5.08
N GLY A 355 0.99 -5.06 3.81
CA GLY A 355 2.03 -5.96 3.32
C GLY A 355 2.69 -5.43 2.07
N SER A 356 3.94 -5.80 1.81
CA SER A 356 4.69 -5.34 0.64
C SER A 356 4.09 -5.79 -0.70
N ALA A 357 3.29 -6.86 -0.68
CA ALA A 357 2.56 -7.37 -1.85
C ALA A 357 1.15 -6.75 -2.01
N ILE A 358 0.71 -5.93 -1.05
CA ILE A 358 -0.62 -5.32 -1.04
C ILE A 358 -0.49 -3.93 -1.64
N VAL A 359 -0.64 -3.83 -2.96
CA VAL A 359 -0.42 -2.60 -3.73
C VAL A 359 -1.65 -2.26 -4.56
N GLY A 360 -2.15 -1.04 -4.40
CA GLY A 360 -3.27 -0.47 -5.13
C GLY A 360 -4.47 -0.08 -4.27
N PRO A 361 -5.34 0.81 -4.79
CA PRO A 361 -6.41 1.43 -4.02
C PRO A 361 -7.54 0.47 -3.63
N ALA A 362 -7.76 -0.58 -4.40
CA ALA A 362 -8.77 -1.61 -4.14
C ALA A 362 -8.11 -2.99 -4.07
N ARG A 363 -7.10 -3.12 -3.20
CA ARG A 363 -6.37 -4.34 -2.93
C ARG A 363 -6.39 -4.61 -1.43
N ALA A 364 -6.91 -5.76 -1.03
CA ALA A 364 -6.91 -6.16 0.36
C ALA A 364 -6.53 -7.63 0.55
N ASP A 365 -5.92 -7.90 1.68
CA ASP A 365 -5.70 -9.24 2.20
C ASP A 365 -6.56 -9.45 3.44
N LEU A 366 -7.43 -10.45 3.43
CA LEU A 366 -8.44 -10.70 4.46
C LEU A 366 -7.83 -11.56 5.57
N TYR A 367 -7.88 -11.10 6.82
CA TYR A 367 -7.42 -11.87 7.97
C TYR A 367 -8.46 -12.91 8.41
N TRP A 368 -8.06 -14.17 8.52
CA TRP A 368 -8.96 -15.29 8.83
C TRP A 368 -8.73 -15.95 10.20
N GLY A 369 -7.78 -15.44 10.99
CA GLY A 369 -7.43 -16.04 12.29
C GLY A 369 -6.19 -16.93 12.21
N ALA A 370 -6.09 -17.93 13.07
CA ALA A 370 -4.91 -18.76 13.21
C ALA A 370 -5.17 -20.25 12.92
N GLY A 371 -4.11 -20.96 12.54
CA GLY A 371 -4.10 -22.42 12.36
C GLY A 371 -4.69 -22.90 11.04
N ASP A 372 -4.92 -24.23 10.94
CA ASP A 372 -5.18 -24.92 9.68
C ASP A 372 -6.50 -24.54 9.01
N ASP A 373 -7.56 -24.29 9.77
CA ASP A 373 -8.84 -23.87 9.22
C ASP A 373 -8.75 -22.51 8.58
N ALA A 374 -8.09 -21.57 9.25
CA ALA A 374 -7.81 -20.25 8.71
C ALA A 374 -6.90 -20.35 7.47
N ALA A 375 -5.87 -21.17 7.52
CA ALA A 375 -4.96 -21.44 6.40
C ALA A 375 -5.70 -21.95 5.16
N ARG A 376 -6.62 -22.91 5.37
CA ARG A 376 -7.41 -23.50 4.30
C ARG A 376 -8.32 -22.48 3.60
N ILE A 377 -8.95 -21.59 4.34
CA ILE A 377 -9.80 -20.55 3.78
C ILE A 377 -8.92 -19.49 3.10
N ALA A 378 -7.97 -18.92 3.81
CA ALA A 378 -7.07 -17.87 3.33
C ALA A 378 -6.33 -18.28 2.05
N GLY A 379 -5.81 -19.50 2.01
CA GLY A 379 -5.04 -20.01 0.88
C GLY A 379 -5.83 -20.18 -0.42
N ARG A 380 -7.16 -20.21 -0.35
CA ARG A 380 -8.07 -20.31 -1.53
C ARG A 380 -8.45 -18.95 -2.10
N ILE A 381 -8.32 -17.86 -1.32
CA ILE A 381 -8.81 -16.54 -1.72
C ILE A 381 -7.82 -15.87 -2.66
N ARG A 382 -8.24 -15.68 -3.91
CA ARG A 382 -7.60 -14.87 -4.96
C ARG A 382 -8.68 -14.49 -5.97
N HIS A 383 -9.56 -13.59 -5.52
CA HIS A 383 -10.82 -13.31 -6.20
C HIS A 383 -11.02 -11.81 -6.41
N PRO A 384 -11.75 -11.42 -7.45
CA PRO A 384 -12.19 -10.05 -7.58
C PRO A 384 -13.19 -9.70 -6.48
N GLY A 385 -13.27 -8.42 -6.15
CA GLY A 385 -14.28 -7.89 -5.23
C GLY A 385 -14.48 -6.40 -5.42
N ARG A 386 -15.67 -5.92 -5.09
CA ARG A 386 -15.96 -4.50 -5.05
C ARG A 386 -15.64 -3.96 -3.67
N PHE A 387 -15.08 -2.76 -3.65
CA PHE A 387 -14.68 -2.07 -2.43
C PHE A 387 -15.52 -0.81 -2.28
N VAL A 388 -16.17 -0.67 -1.14
CA VAL A 388 -16.83 0.56 -0.73
C VAL A 388 -16.09 1.10 0.49
N MET A 389 -15.29 2.13 0.28
CA MET A 389 -14.59 2.84 1.34
C MET A 389 -15.58 3.72 2.09
N LEU A 390 -15.58 3.66 3.40
CA LEU A 390 -16.34 4.59 4.21
C LEU A 390 -15.50 5.84 4.47
N LEU A 391 -15.82 6.91 3.75
CA LEU A 391 -15.15 8.20 3.88
C LEU A 391 -15.82 8.99 5.03
N PRO A 392 -15.05 9.49 6.02
CA PRO A 392 -15.62 10.35 7.06
C PRO A 392 -16.39 11.52 6.47
N ARG A 393 -17.52 11.90 7.08
CA ARG A 393 -18.38 12.98 6.59
C ARG A 393 -17.67 14.32 6.47
N GLU A 394 -16.69 14.56 7.30
CA GLU A 394 -15.85 15.76 7.25
C GLU A 394 -15.07 15.91 5.93
N LEU A 395 -15.01 14.83 5.13
CA LEU A 395 -14.39 14.78 3.81
C LEU A 395 -15.43 14.46 2.71
N ASP A 396 -16.69 14.83 2.90
CA ASP A 396 -17.74 14.58 1.93
C ASP A 396 -17.41 15.26 0.60
N MET A 397 -17.16 14.44 -0.43
CA MET A 397 -16.77 14.91 -1.76
C MET A 397 -17.90 15.73 -2.43
N VAL A 398 -19.15 15.44 -2.13
CA VAL A 398 -20.31 16.11 -2.70
C VAL A 398 -20.49 17.47 -2.02
N GLU A 399 -20.36 17.52 -0.72
CA GLU A 399 -20.44 18.76 0.06
C GLU A 399 -19.24 19.66 -0.26
N ALA A 400 -18.02 19.12 -0.28
CA ALA A 400 -16.83 19.87 -0.71
C ALA A 400 -16.98 20.40 -2.14
N GLY A 401 -17.57 19.62 -3.05
CA GLY A 401 -17.86 20.05 -4.42
C GLY A 401 -18.89 21.16 -4.51
N SER A 402 -19.87 21.21 -3.60
CA SER A 402 -20.89 22.26 -3.55
C SER A 402 -20.35 23.64 -3.11
N HIS A 403 -19.24 23.63 -2.37
CA HIS A 403 -18.54 24.85 -1.94
C HIS A 403 -17.46 25.32 -2.94
N MET A 404 -17.17 24.54 -3.99
CA MET A 404 -16.26 25.00 -5.03
C MET A 404 -16.88 26.12 -5.86
N PRO A 405 -16.17 27.25 -6.05
CA PRO A 405 -16.64 28.28 -6.97
C PRO A 405 -16.86 27.68 -8.35
N LEU A 406 -18.03 27.94 -8.93
CA LEU A 406 -18.26 27.55 -10.32
C LEU A 406 -17.18 28.16 -11.19
N PRO A 407 -16.67 27.42 -12.20
CA PRO A 407 -15.67 27.95 -13.11
C PRO A 407 -16.21 29.28 -13.71
N VAL A 408 -15.50 30.35 -13.48
CA VAL A 408 -15.83 31.64 -14.13
C VAL A 408 -15.73 31.41 -15.63
N ALA A 409 -16.80 31.72 -16.36
CA ALA A 409 -16.80 31.59 -17.80
C ALA A 409 -15.56 32.31 -18.36
N LYS A 410 -14.78 31.62 -19.17
CA LYS A 410 -13.63 32.25 -19.84
C LYS A 410 -14.07 33.55 -20.47
N PRO A 411 -13.37 34.69 -20.25
CA PRO A 411 -13.66 35.91 -20.99
C PRO A 411 -13.69 35.59 -22.48
N LYS A 412 -14.76 35.97 -23.17
CA LYS A 412 -14.77 35.88 -24.63
C LYS A 412 -13.57 36.69 -25.10
N ILE A 413 -12.58 36.06 -25.65
CA ILE A 413 -11.49 36.72 -26.37
C ILE A 413 -12.20 37.43 -27.54
N PRO A 414 -12.12 38.75 -27.68
CA PRO A 414 -12.65 39.42 -28.87
C PRO A 414 -11.98 38.76 -30.08
N ASP A 415 -12.78 38.43 -31.10
CA ASP A 415 -12.25 37.91 -32.36
C ASP A 415 -11.18 38.91 -32.83
N ALA A 416 -9.94 38.43 -32.87
CA ALA A 416 -8.84 39.23 -33.41
C ALA A 416 -9.20 39.52 -34.87
N GLU A 417 -9.42 40.79 -35.20
CA GLU A 417 -9.57 41.23 -36.57
C GLU A 417 -8.43 40.62 -37.40
N VAL A 418 -8.82 39.77 -38.31
CA VAL A 418 -7.89 39.18 -39.32
C VAL A 418 -7.41 40.36 -40.15
N ARG A 419 -6.27 40.92 -39.79
CA ARG A 419 -5.53 41.85 -40.67
C ARG A 419 -5.21 41.10 -41.93
N LYS A 420 -5.96 41.41 -43.00
CA LYS A 420 -5.57 40.98 -44.35
C LYS A 420 -4.27 41.69 -44.70
N GLU A 421 -3.18 41.03 -44.58
CA GLU A 421 -1.90 41.44 -45.21
C GLU A 421 -2.10 41.42 -46.72
N GLN A 422 -2.09 42.62 -47.29
CA GLN A 422 -2.02 42.80 -48.73
C GLN A 422 -0.66 42.30 -49.23
N VAL A 423 -0.68 41.20 -49.93
CA VAL A 423 0.47 40.68 -50.65
C VAL A 423 0.75 41.65 -51.81
N HIS A 424 1.77 42.47 -51.65
CA HIS A 424 2.32 43.27 -52.74
C HIS A 424 3.14 42.33 -53.64
N THR A 425 2.55 41.98 -54.80
CA THR A 425 3.27 41.39 -55.92
C THR A 425 4.13 42.45 -56.57
N LYS A 426 5.46 42.31 -56.57
CA LYS A 426 6.39 43.00 -57.43
C LYS A 426 6.66 42.15 -58.67
N PRO A 427 6.75 42.79 -59.86
CA PRO A 427 6.95 42.05 -61.12
C PRO A 427 8.40 41.60 -61.30
N ASP A 428 8.47 40.54 -62.04
CA ASP A 428 9.53 39.75 -62.61
C ASP A 428 10.57 40.60 -63.38
N ALA A 429 11.86 40.34 -63.19
CA ALA A 429 12.92 40.72 -64.14
C ALA A 429 14.11 39.72 -63.99
N GLY A 430 14.14 38.78 -64.85
CA GLY A 430 15.23 38.43 -65.74
C GLY A 430 16.48 37.75 -65.20
N ARG A 431 16.64 36.49 -65.59
CA ARG A 431 17.84 35.81 -66.15
C ARG A 431 19.08 35.70 -65.24
N GLY A 432 19.57 34.48 -65.14
CA GLY A 432 20.97 34.11 -64.90
C GLY A 432 21.09 32.65 -64.45
N GLU A 433 21.45 31.84 -65.43
CA GLU A 433 21.95 30.46 -65.28
C GLU A 433 23.17 30.45 -64.36
N ASP A 434 23.34 29.50 -63.46
CA ASP A 434 24.43 28.52 -63.53
C ASP A 434 24.43 27.50 -62.42
N GLU A 435 24.66 26.32 -62.79
CA GLU A 435 25.16 25.03 -62.31
C GLU A 435 25.52 24.77 -60.85
N THR A 436 25.07 23.58 -60.50
CA THR A 436 25.75 22.51 -59.74
C THR A 436 26.14 22.69 -58.31
N ARG A 437 25.51 21.92 -57.40
CA ARG A 437 26.11 20.75 -56.77
C ARG A 437 25.22 20.08 -55.74
N THR A 438 24.92 18.84 -56.02
CA THR A 438 24.39 17.79 -55.15
C THR A 438 25.11 17.65 -53.82
N ARG A 439 24.35 17.51 -52.73
CA ARG A 439 24.71 16.58 -51.64
C ARG A 439 23.49 16.14 -50.83
N LYS A 440 23.03 14.94 -51.17
CA LYS A 440 22.13 14.12 -50.33
C LYS A 440 22.86 13.72 -49.06
N SER A 441 22.23 13.87 -47.86
CA SER A 441 22.55 13.02 -46.73
C SER A 441 21.25 12.51 -46.11
N ARG A 442 20.92 11.29 -46.50
CA ARG A 442 19.94 10.44 -45.81
C ARG A 442 20.56 9.95 -44.50
N ARG A 443 19.95 10.17 -43.38
CA ARG A 443 20.25 9.41 -42.14
C ARG A 443 19.25 8.26 -42.04
N HIS A 444 19.76 7.08 -42.21
CA HIS A 444 19.14 5.80 -41.91
C HIS A 444 19.16 5.60 -40.38
N VAL A 445 18.00 5.23 -39.85
CA VAL A 445 17.89 4.63 -38.50
C VAL A 445 17.83 3.12 -38.72
N GLY A 446 18.86 2.39 -38.30
CA GLY A 446 18.90 0.93 -38.30
C GLY A 446 18.64 0.33 -36.93
N PRO A 447 18.10 -0.89 -36.83
CA PRO A 447 17.71 -1.50 -35.57
C PRO A 447 18.88 -2.16 -34.86
N TYR A 448 18.97 -2.01 -33.54
CA TYR A 448 19.93 -2.67 -32.68
C TYR A 448 19.62 -4.17 -32.55
N ARG A 449 20.56 -4.99 -32.99
CA ARG A 449 20.65 -6.44 -32.78
C ARG A 449 21.51 -6.70 -31.54
N TRP A 450 20.98 -7.40 -30.55
CA TRP A 450 21.75 -7.97 -29.45
C TRP A 450 22.53 -9.20 -29.93
N ARG A 451 23.84 -9.19 -29.74
CA ARG A 451 24.69 -10.38 -29.84
C ARG A 451 25.00 -10.87 -28.42
N SER A 452 24.71 -12.13 -28.19
CA SER A 452 25.23 -12.96 -27.09
C SER A 452 26.74 -13.15 -27.23
N ARG A 453 27.46 -13.07 -26.12
CA ARG A 453 28.76 -13.76 -25.96
C ARG A 453 28.79 -14.46 -24.61
N SER A 454 29.16 -15.72 -24.74
CA SER A 454 29.65 -16.76 -23.82
C SER A 454 29.86 -16.36 -22.35
#